data_0c8eea4213ca40c50805f68c88d30b6a
#
_entry.id   0c8eea4213ca40c50805f68c88d30b6a
#
_cell.length_a   1.000
_cell.length_b   1.000
_cell.length_c   1.000
_cell.angle_alpha   90.00
_cell.angle_beta   90.00
_cell.angle_gamma   90.00
#
_symmetry.space_group_name_H-M   'P 1'
#
loop_
_entity.id
_entity.type
_entity.pdbx_description
1 polymer ?
#
loop_
_entity_poly.entity_id
_entity_poly.type
_entity_poly.pdbx_seq_one_letter_code
_entity_poly.pdbx_strand_id
1 'polypeptide(L)'
;MTKTQQEMIQKVLEFSKRDSRIIGLAISGSYITKSLDEYSDLDFLIVVDDKSYEEVIEERLLIVEQFGTLVSAFTGEHVGEPRLIISLYDSPILHVDFKFTTLDGLLDRVEDSAILYEENNCITKIYSKKEAHFPTPDLQWIEDRFWIWVHYACTKIGRRELFE
;
A
#
# COMPACT_ATOMS: atom_id res chain seq x y z
N MET A 1 -9.42 -2.54 -15.08
CA MET A 1 -9.56 -3.43 -13.91
C MET A 1 -10.08 -4.78 -14.35
N THR A 2 -9.38 -5.86 -14.03
CA THR A 2 -9.74 -7.24 -14.36
C THR A 2 -10.80 -7.82 -13.42
N LYS A 3 -11.42 -8.94 -13.79
CA LYS A 3 -12.35 -9.66 -12.92
C LYS A 3 -11.70 -10.11 -11.61
N THR A 4 -10.45 -10.60 -11.69
CA THR A 4 -9.67 -11.03 -10.51
C THR A 4 -9.44 -9.91 -9.52
N GLN A 5 -9.05 -8.73 -10.02
CA GLN A 5 -8.87 -7.55 -9.17
C GLN A 5 -10.19 -7.15 -8.49
N GLN A 6 -11.32 -7.18 -9.22
CA GLN A 6 -12.65 -6.91 -8.66
C GLN A 6 -13.02 -7.91 -7.55
N GLU A 7 -12.79 -9.19 -7.78
CA GLU A 7 -13.07 -10.26 -6.81
C GLU A 7 -12.19 -10.12 -5.56
N MET A 8 -10.91 -9.73 -5.71
CA MET A 8 -10.03 -9.46 -4.59
C MET A 8 -10.52 -8.27 -3.77
N ILE A 9 -10.85 -7.15 -4.42
CA ILE A 9 -11.40 -5.96 -3.75
C ILE A 9 -12.66 -6.33 -2.95
N GLN A 10 -13.55 -7.11 -3.54
CA GLN A 10 -14.79 -7.52 -2.87
C GLN A 10 -14.52 -8.41 -1.65
N LYS A 11 -13.60 -9.37 -1.73
CA LYS A 11 -13.23 -10.23 -0.59
C LYS A 11 -12.64 -9.44 0.57
N VAL A 12 -11.71 -8.52 0.28
CA VAL A 12 -11.11 -7.66 1.31
C VAL A 12 -12.16 -6.74 1.94
N LEU A 13 -13.08 -6.19 1.12
CA LEU A 13 -14.16 -5.35 1.61
C LEU A 13 -15.13 -6.12 2.52
N GLU A 14 -15.51 -7.34 2.14
CA GLU A 14 -16.39 -8.19 2.95
C GLU A 14 -15.73 -8.62 4.26
N PHE A 15 -14.45 -8.94 4.23
CA PHE A 15 -13.66 -9.23 5.43
C PHE A 15 -13.63 -8.01 6.35
N SER A 16 -13.27 -6.84 5.84
CA SER A 16 -13.16 -5.61 6.62
C SER A 16 -14.47 -5.22 7.31
N LYS A 17 -15.61 -5.49 6.67
CA LYS A 17 -16.94 -5.25 7.27
C LYS A 17 -17.34 -6.26 8.35
N ARG A 18 -16.76 -7.47 8.36
CA ARG A 18 -17.09 -8.53 9.33
C ARG A 18 -16.20 -8.49 10.56
N ASP A 19 -14.94 -8.09 10.40
CA ASP A 19 -13.98 -8.01 11.50
C ASP A 19 -14.15 -6.67 12.22
N SER A 20 -14.73 -6.71 13.42
CA SER A 20 -15.02 -5.52 14.23
C SER A 20 -13.77 -4.73 14.66
N ARG A 21 -12.58 -5.28 14.47
CA ARG A 21 -11.30 -4.60 14.71
C ARG A 21 -10.92 -3.66 13.57
N ILE A 22 -11.53 -3.84 12.39
CA ILE A 22 -11.28 -3.03 11.19
C ILE A 22 -12.34 -1.94 11.09
N ILE A 23 -11.94 -0.69 11.22
CA ILE A 23 -12.82 0.48 11.18
C ILE A 23 -12.80 1.22 9.85
N GLY A 24 -11.93 0.82 8.93
CA GLY A 24 -11.87 1.40 7.60
C GLY A 24 -11.04 0.61 6.61
N LEU A 25 -11.37 0.75 5.34
CA LEU A 25 -10.66 0.20 4.19
C LEU A 25 -10.59 1.24 3.09
N ALA A 26 -9.40 1.46 2.57
CA ALA A 26 -9.18 2.30 1.40
C ALA A 26 -8.23 1.60 0.42
N ILE A 27 -8.13 2.13 -0.81
CA ILE A 27 -7.25 1.62 -1.86
C ILE A 27 -6.53 2.77 -2.54
N SER A 28 -5.26 2.57 -2.86
CA SER A 28 -4.32 3.59 -3.38
C SER A 28 -3.87 3.29 -4.80
N GLY A 29 -2.77 3.90 -5.21
CA GLY A 29 -2.04 3.59 -6.43
C GLY A 29 -2.85 3.76 -7.71
N SER A 30 -2.69 2.83 -8.66
CA SER A 30 -3.32 2.88 -9.98
C SER A 30 -4.86 2.87 -9.93
N TYR A 31 -5.46 2.45 -8.83
CA TYR A 31 -6.91 2.52 -8.62
C TYR A 31 -7.42 3.97 -8.59
N ILE A 32 -6.72 4.87 -7.90
CA ILE A 32 -7.10 6.28 -7.75
C ILE A 32 -7.02 7.01 -9.09
N THR A 33 -5.95 6.77 -9.84
CA THR A 33 -5.69 7.42 -11.14
C THR A 33 -6.52 6.83 -12.28
N LYS A 34 -7.31 5.78 -12.01
CA LYS A 34 -8.09 5.02 -13.01
C LYS A 34 -7.21 4.45 -14.13
N SER A 35 -5.95 4.20 -13.86
CA SER A 35 -4.97 3.60 -14.77
C SER A 35 -4.76 2.11 -14.54
N LEU A 36 -5.57 1.49 -13.67
CA LEU A 36 -5.47 0.09 -13.30
C LEU A 36 -5.71 -0.83 -14.51
N ASP A 37 -4.71 -1.63 -14.85
CA ASP A 37 -4.70 -2.58 -15.96
C ASP A 37 -4.48 -4.03 -15.47
N GLU A 38 -4.21 -4.96 -16.38
CA GLU A 38 -4.01 -6.37 -16.06
C GLU A 38 -2.67 -6.67 -15.35
N TYR A 39 -1.71 -5.75 -15.39
CA TYR A 39 -0.40 -5.87 -14.75
C TYR A 39 -0.32 -5.12 -13.43
N SER A 40 -1.34 -4.30 -13.14
CA SER A 40 -1.35 -3.49 -11.92
C SER A 40 -1.60 -4.33 -10.67
N ASP A 41 -0.87 -4.05 -9.63
CA ASP A 41 -1.09 -4.49 -8.27
C ASP A 41 -2.32 -3.81 -7.63
N LEU A 42 -2.65 -4.21 -6.41
CA LEU A 42 -3.67 -3.59 -5.59
C LEU A 42 -3.05 -3.17 -4.26
N ASP A 43 -3.18 -1.89 -3.93
CA ASP A 43 -2.62 -1.28 -2.71
C ASP A 43 -3.73 -1.01 -1.70
N PHE A 44 -3.95 -1.91 -0.75
CA PHE A 44 -4.94 -1.73 0.29
C PHE A 44 -4.39 -1.03 1.53
N LEU A 45 -5.19 -0.15 2.08
CA LEU A 45 -4.99 0.49 3.36
C LEU A 45 -6.08 0.03 4.32
N ILE A 46 -5.72 -0.82 5.27
CA ILE A 46 -6.63 -1.37 6.30
C ILE A 46 -6.45 -0.55 7.56
N VAL A 47 -7.51 0.13 7.98
CA VAL A 47 -7.53 0.96 9.18
C VAL A 47 -8.09 0.16 10.34
N VAL A 48 -7.27 -0.02 11.35
CA VAL A 48 -7.56 -0.84 12.54
C VAL A 48 -7.89 0.07 13.72
N ASP A 49 -8.83 -0.35 14.58
CA ASP A 49 -9.09 0.31 15.85
C ASP A 49 -7.83 0.24 16.75
N ASP A 50 -7.48 1.35 17.39
CA ASP A 50 -6.25 1.48 18.17
C ASP A 50 -6.10 0.39 19.24
N LYS A 51 -7.22 -0.05 19.83
CA LYS A 51 -7.20 -1.06 20.90
C LYS A 51 -6.87 -2.46 20.41
N SER A 52 -7.12 -2.71 19.13
CA SER A 52 -6.92 -4.02 18.49
C SER A 52 -5.69 -4.03 17.57
N TYR A 53 -4.97 -2.91 17.50
CA TYR A 53 -3.91 -2.75 16.51
C TYR A 53 -2.79 -3.79 16.66
N GLU A 54 -2.27 -3.98 17.87
CA GLU A 54 -1.19 -4.95 18.12
C GLU A 54 -1.61 -6.38 17.77
N GLU A 55 -2.84 -6.78 18.15
CA GLU A 55 -3.39 -8.09 17.84
C GLU A 55 -3.49 -8.30 16.32
N VAL A 56 -4.03 -7.32 15.59
CA VAL A 56 -4.16 -7.40 14.12
C VAL A 56 -2.78 -7.43 13.44
N ILE A 57 -1.81 -6.66 13.95
CA ILE A 57 -0.43 -6.69 13.41
C ILE A 57 0.22 -8.07 13.62
N GLU A 58 0.00 -8.72 14.73
CA GLU A 58 0.49 -10.10 14.95
C GLU A 58 -0.19 -11.10 14.01
N GLU A 59 -1.48 -10.93 13.74
CA GLU A 59 -2.29 -11.82 12.89
C GLU A 59 -2.26 -11.49 11.40
N ARG A 60 -1.63 -10.38 10.96
CA ARG A 60 -1.76 -9.85 9.59
C ARG A 60 -1.44 -10.83 8.46
N LEU A 61 -0.50 -11.74 8.68
CA LEU A 61 -0.21 -12.81 7.71
C LEU A 61 -1.37 -13.81 7.61
N LEU A 62 -1.95 -14.21 8.73
CA LEU A 62 -3.12 -15.09 8.76
C LEU A 62 -4.36 -14.43 8.16
N ILE A 63 -4.45 -13.10 8.27
CA ILE A 63 -5.53 -12.32 7.66
C ILE A 63 -5.40 -12.37 6.13
N VAL A 64 -4.24 -12.07 5.58
CA VAL A 64 -4.06 -12.05 4.12
C VAL A 64 -4.16 -13.44 3.49
N GLU A 65 -3.83 -14.51 4.19
CA GLU A 65 -4.04 -15.89 3.73
C GLU A 65 -5.49 -16.22 3.41
N GLN A 66 -6.46 -15.51 4.01
CA GLN A 66 -7.88 -15.77 3.81
C GLN A 66 -8.42 -15.29 2.45
N PHE A 67 -7.68 -14.41 1.74
CA PHE A 67 -8.18 -13.79 0.52
C PHE A 67 -7.99 -14.62 -0.74
N GLY A 68 -7.17 -15.67 -0.70
CA GLY A 68 -6.94 -16.54 -1.87
C GLY A 68 -5.85 -17.57 -1.65
N THR A 69 -5.42 -18.21 -2.74
CA THR A 69 -4.28 -19.13 -2.70
C THR A 69 -3.00 -18.30 -2.65
N LEU A 70 -2.46 -18.13 -1.45
CA LEU A 70 -1.25 -17.37 -1.22
C LEU A 70 -0.02 -18.16 -1.70
N VAL A 71 0.77 -17.59 -2.60
CA VAL A 71 2.04 -18.14 -3.08
C VAL A 71 3.18 -17.73 -2.16
N SER A 72 3.19 -16.44 -1.80
CA SER A 72 4.20 -15.85 -0.92
C SER A 72 3.67 -14.60 -0.27
N ALA A 73 4.09 -14.33 0.96
CA ALA A 73 3.88 -13.05 1.63
C ALA A 73 5.04 -12.76 2.57
N PHE A 74 5.39 -11.49 2.69
CA PHE A 74 6.42 -11.00 3.60
C PHE A 74 6.16 -9.54 3.98
N THR A 75 6.79 -9.11 5.05
CA THR A 75 6.65 -7.75 5.59
C THR A 75 7.58 -6.77 4.89
N GLY A 76 7.19 -5.49 4.84
CA GLY A 76 7.86 -4.45 4.06
C GLY A 76 9.07 -3.79 4.74
N GLU A 77 9.81 -4.49 5.63
CA GLU A 77 10.97 -3.91 6.33
C GLU A 77 12.05 -3.39 5.37
N HIS A 78 12.24 -4.06 4.25
CA HIS A 78 13.26 -3.67 3.26
C HIS A 78 12.97 -2.33 2.57
N VAL A 79 11.71 -1.89 2.59
CA VAL A 79 11.28 -0.55 2.12
C VAL A 79 10.98 0.41 3.29
N GLY A 80 11.33 0.03 4.53
CA GLY A 80 11.13 0.85 5.72
C GLY A 80 9.68 0.92 6.22
N GLU A 81 8.79 0.02 5.75
CA GLU A 81 7.38 0.00 6.15
C GLU A 81 6.97 -1.38 6.73
N PRO A 82 7.28 -1.65 8.00
CA PRO A 82 6.99 -2.95 8.61
C PRO A 82 5.49 -3.26 8.76
N ARG A 83 4.61 -2.25 8.60
CA ARG A 83 3.15 -2.41 8.62
C ARG A 83 2.59 -2.94 7.31
N LEU A 84 3.40 -2.99 6.26
CA LEU A 84 3.05 -3.47 4.94
C LEU A 84 3.23 -4.99 4.86
N ILE A 85 2.27 -5.68 4.28
CA ILE A 85 2.40 -7.05 3.79
C ILE A 85 2.38 -7.01 2.28
N ILE A 86 3.46 -7.45 1.66
CA ILE A 86 3.59 -7.65 0.22
C ILE A 86 3.23 -9.09 -0.06
N SER A 87 2.24 -9.32 -0.91
CA SER A 87 1.70 -10.66 -1.13
C SER A 87 1.48 -10.99 -2.60
N LEU A 88 1.68 -12.25 -2.95
CA LEU A 88 1.45 -12.80 -4.27
C LEU A 88 0.44 -13.95 -4.17
N TYR A 89 -0.65 -13.82 -4.88
CA TYR A 89 -1.70 -14.85 -4.98
C TYR A 89 -1.64 -15.57 -6.32
N ASP A 90 -2.12 -16.81 -6.36
CA ASP A 90 -2.21 -17.63 -7.57
C ASP A 90 -3.65 -17.72 -8.10
N SER A 91 -3.73 -18.07 -9.40
CA SER A 91 -4.95 -18.48 -10.13
C SER A 91 -6.01 -17.39 -10.33
N PRO A 92 -5.68 -16.31 -11.06
CA PRO A 92 -4.41 -15.94 -11.70
C PRO A 92 -3.46 -15.20 -10.77
N ILE A 93 -2.20 -15.09 -11.17
CA ILE A 93 -1.18 -14.35 -10.42
C ILE A 93 -1.65 -12.91 -10.20
N LEU A 94 -1.65 -12.48 -8.94
CA LEU A 94 -2.00 -11.14 -8.52
C LEU A 94 -1.12 -10.68 -7.37
N HIS A 95 -0.42 -9.57 -7.56
CA HIS A 95 0.31 -8.88 -6.50
C HIS A 95 -0.65 -7.99 -5.72
N VAL A 96 -0.60 -8.08 -4.40
CA VAL A 96 -1.45 -7.27 -3.51
C VAL A 96 -0.66 -6.83 -2.30
N ASP A 97 -0.68 -5.54 -2.06
CA ASP A 97 -0.07 -4.90 -0.91
C ASP A 97 -1.14 -4.53 0.13
N PHE A 98 -0.91 -4.92 1.37
CA PHE A 98 -1.81 -4.61 2.50
C PHE A 98 -1.05 -3.81 3.55
N LYS A 99 -1.36 -2.54 3.69
CA LYS A 99 -0.83 -1.70 4.75
C LYS A 99 -1.84 -1.62 5.89
N PHE A 100 -1.44 -2.12 7.06
CA PHE A 100 -2.23 -2.03 8.29
C PHE A 100 -1.84 -0.78 9.07
N THR A 101 -2.80 0.05 9.45
CA THR A 101 -2.55 1.33 10.11
C THR A 101 -3.68 1.68 11.08
N THR A 102 -3.43 2.66 11.94
CA THR A 102 -4.45 3.31 12.77
C THR A 102 -4.88 4.65 12.16
N LEU A 103 -5.88 5.30 12.75
CA LEU A 103 -6.28 6.66 12.32
C LEU A 103 -5.15 7.67 12.47
N ASP A 104 -4.34 7.56 13.52
CA ASP A 104 -3.16 8.43 13.70
C ASP A 104 -2.12 8.21 12.59
N GLY A 105 -1.93 6.97 12.17
CA GLY A 105 -1.03 6.64 11.07
C GLY A 105 -1.44 7.22 9.70
N LEU A 106 -2.72 7.63 9.54
CA LEU A 106 -3.19 8.33 8.34
C LEU A 106 -2.80 9.81 8.29
N LEU A 107 -2.39 10.39 9.41
CA LEU A 107 -2.00 11.80 9.46
C LEU A 107 -0.72 12.09 8.65
N ASP A 108 0.12 11.09 8.47
CA ASP A 108 1.39 11.22 7.73
C ASP A 108 1.34 10.57 6.34
N ARG A 109 0.14 10.50 5.76
CA ARG A 109 -0.06 9.97 4.41
C ARG A 109 0.53 10.87 3.33
N VAL A 110 1.03 10.25 2.28
CA VAL A 110 1.61 10.95 1.12
C VAL A 110 0.55 11.28 0.05
N GLU A 111 -0.56 10.55 0.01
CA GLU A 111 -1.70 10.76 -0.88
C GLU A 111 -3.01 10.36 -0.20
N ASP A 112 -4.15 10.85 -0.73
CA ASP A 112 -5.49 10.42 -0.30
C ASP A 112 -5.89 9.16 -1.06
N SER A 113 -6.09 8.06 -0.33
CA SER A 113 -6.60 6.80 -0.89
C SER A 113 -8.11 6.87 -1.13
N ALA A 114 -8.61 6.10 -2.09
CA ALA A 114 -10.06 5.96 -2.32
C ALA A 114 -10.70 5.12 -1.22
N ILE A 115 -11.62 5.69 -0.46
CA ILE A 115 -12.29 5.02 0.65
C ILE A 115 -13.31 4.01 0.09
N LEU A 116 -13.16 2.73 0.46
CA LEU A 116 -14.09 1.64 0.12
C LEU A 116 -15.07 1.35 1.25
N TYR A 117 -14.63 1.53 2.49
CA TYR A 117 -15.43 1.35 3.71
C TYR A 117 -14.86 2.19 4.84
N GLU A 118 -15.72 2.76 5.64
CA GLU A 118 -15.34 3.40 6.90
C GLU A 118 -16.49 3.44 7.91
N GLU A 119 -16.16 3.31 9.19
CA GLU A 119 -17.12 3.51 10.26
C GLU A 119 -17.17 4.99 10.67
N ASN A 120 -18.38 5.51 10.84
CA ASN A 120 -18.61 6.87 11.37
C ASN A 120 -17.82 7.98 10.64
N ASN A 121 -17.51 7.80 9.36
CA ASN A 121 -16.70 8.71 8.55
C ASN A 121 -15.31 8.97 9.17
N CYS A 122 -14.66 7.95 9.73
CA CYS A 122 -13.42 8.11 10.48
C CYS A 122 -12.25 8.53 9.58
N ILE A 123 -12.09 7.91 8.39
CA ILE A 123 -11.05 8.27 7.42
C ILE A 123 -11.34 9.65 6.82
N THR A 124 -12.60 9.89 6.40
CA THR A 124 -13.04 11.18 5.86
C THR A 124 -12.73 12.34 6.81
N LYS A 125 -12.92 12.15 8.11
CA LYS A 125 -12.58 13.16 9.13
C LYS A 125 -11.08 13.43 9.22
N ILE A 126 -10.24 12.41 9.05
CA ILE A 126 -8.77 12.59 9.03
C ILE A 126 -8.36 13.36 7.77
N TYR A 127 -8.87 12.98 6.59
CA TYR A 127 -8.55 13.64 5.34
C TYR A 127 -8.98 15.12 5.33
N SER A 128 -10.09 15.46 5.98
CA SER A 128 -10.52 16.87 6.12
C SER A 128 -9.69 17.70 7.11
N LYS A 129 -8.96 17.08 8.04
CA LYS A 129 -8.14 17.77 9.04
C LYS A 129 -6.74 18.12 8.55
N LYS A 130 -6.15 17.28 7.72
CA LYS A 130 -4.78 17.42 7.23
C LYS A 130 -4.74 16.97 5.77
N GLU A 131 -4.19 17.80 4.91
CA GLU A 131 -3.92 17.42 3.52
C GLU A 131 -2.79 16.38 3.45
N ALA A 132 -2.86 15.51 2.45
CA ALA A 132 -1.77 14.59 2.15
C ALA A 132 -0.53 15.38 1.72
N HIS A 133 0.64 14.94 2.16
CA HIS A 133 1.89 15.61 1.86
C HIS A 133 2.91 14.62 1.32
N PHE A 134 3.21 14.74 0.04
CA PHE A 134 4.32 14.00 -0.55
C PHE A 134 5.64 14.72 -0.20
N PRO A 135 6.58 14.06 0.51
CA PRO A 135 7.83 14.69 0.88
C PRO A 135 8.65 15.01 -0.37
N THR A 136 8.86 16.30 -0.62
CA THR A 136 9.76 16.73 -1.69
C THR A 136 11.18 16.83 -1.13
N PRO A 137 12.16 16.18 -1.75
CA PRO A 137 13.55 16.34 -1.35
C PRO A 137 13.99 17.81 -1.45
N ASP A 138 14.88 18.25 -0.56
CA ASP A 138 15.51 19.54 -0.65
C ASP A 138 16.26 19.66 -1.99
N LEU A 139 16.02 20.74 -2.72
CA LEU A 139 16.65 20.96 -4.04
C LEU A 139 18.16 21.01 -3.95
N GLN A 140 18.71 21.61 -2.89
CA GLN A 140 20.16 21.67 -2.67
C GLN A 140 20.73 20.27 -2.46
N TRP A 141 20.02 19.41 -1.69
CA TRP A 141 20.41 18.02 -1.48
C TRP A 141 20.44 17.23 -2.80
N ILE A 142 19.49 17.48 -3.73
CA ILE A 142 19.48 16.89 -5.07
C ILE A 142 20.65 17.41 -5.89
N GLU A 143 20.87 18.74 -5.93
CA GLU A 143 21.91 19.38 -6.72
C GLU A 143 23.31 18.90 -6.34
N ASP A 144 23.59 18.77 -5.04
CA ASP A 144 24.87 18.28 -4.51
C ASP A 144 25.21 16.85 -4.99
N ARG A 145 24.21 16.06 -5.36
CA ARG A 145 24.33 14.65 -5.75
C ARG A 145 24.13 14.40 -7.23
N PHE A 146 23.44 15.31 -7.91
CA PHE A 146 22.97 15.13 -9.28
C PHE A 146 24.11 14.72 -10.24
N TRP A 147 25.21 15.41 -10.24
CA TRP A 147 26.31 15.14 -11.14
C TRP A 147 27.01 13.79 -10.88
N ILE A 148 27.06 13.38 -9.63
CA ILE A 148 27.55 12.05 -9.26
C ILE A 148 26.62 10.96 -9.77
N TRP A 149 25.31 11.14 -9.64
CA TRP A 149 24.31 10.20 -10.16
C TRP A 149 24.33 10.12 -11.69
N VAL A 150 24.45 11.28 -12.37
CA VAL A 150 24.61 11.31 -13.84
C VAL A 150 25.87 10.56 -14.27
N HIS A 151 27.00 10.81 -13.63
CA HIS A 151 28.24 10.10 -13.94
C HIS A 151 28.08 8.59 -13.71
N TYR A 152 27.49 8.19 -12.60
CA TYR A 152 27.23 6.78 -12.30
C TYR A 152 26.34 6.12 -13.36
N ALA A 153 25.24 6.75 -13.74
CA ALA A 153 24.37 6.28 -14.81
C ALA A 153 25.12 6.14 -16.15
N CYS A 154 25.93 7.14 -16.52
CA CYS A 154 26.73 7.08 -17.73
C CYS A 154 27.73 5.91 -17.72
N THR A 155 28.37 5.61 -16.58
CA THR A 155 29.28 4.47 -16.46
C THR A 155 28.56 3.14 -16.61
N LYS A 156 27.35 3.01 -16.04
CA LYS A 156 26.50 1.82 -16.21
C LYS A 156 26.11 1.62 -17.68
N ILE A 157 25.66 2.67 -18.35
CA ILE A 157 25.34 2.64 -19.78
C ILE A 157 26.56 2.24 -20.60
N GLY A 158 27.72 2.85 -20.35
CA GLY A 158 28.97 2.54 -21.05
C GLY A 158 29.44 1.08 -20.91
N ARG A 159 29.10 0.44 -19.77
CA ARG A 159 29.35 -0.99 -19.52
C ARG A 159 28.25 -1.90 -20.03
N ARG A 160 27.13 -1.34 -20.54
CA ARG A 160 25.90 -2.05 -20.92
C ARG A 160 25.21 -2.76 -19.74
N GLU A 161 25.38 -2.26 -18.54
CA GLU A 161 24.75 -2.72 -17.29
C GLU A 161 23.48 -1.90 -17.06
N LEU A 162 22.38 -2.23 -17.76
CA LEU A 162 21.16 -1.42 -17.72
C LEU A 162 20.15 -1.90 -16.64
N PHE A 163 20.39 -3.08 -16.06
CA PHE A 163 19.50 -3.73 -15.10
C PHE A 163 20.34 -4.39 -13.99
N GLU A 164 20.74 -3.61 -13.01
CA GLU A 164 21.33 -4.09 -11.74
C GLU A 164 20.74 -3.30 -10.57
#